data_6d42976998dcd4730bfb3ad4297b6ed7
#
_entry.id   6d42976998dcd4730bfb3ad4297b6ed7
#
_cell.length_a   1.000
_cell.length_b   1.000
_cell.length_c   1.000
_cell.angle_alpha   90.00
_cell.angle_beta   90.00
_cell.angle_gamma   90.00
#
_symmetry.space_group_name_H-M   'P 1'
#
loop_
_entity.id
_entity.type
_entity.pdbx_description
1 polymer ?
#
loop_
_entity_poly.entity_id
_entity_poly.type
_entity_poly.pdbx_seq_one_letter_code
_entity_poly.pdbx_strand_id
1 'polypeptide(L)'
;EGARTRVARFMLSDGLGNLGGPLRRLRDPSWRVGAWVCSVVVVAAWGSILLMGVTDPLGGINTLFPLFGIANQLLAAIALTVVTVVVIKKGYLKWAWIPAVPLMWDLTVTMTASWQKIFSADPKLGYWKQHSQYVAAKEAGKPAFGAAKNPQQIEEVIRNTFIQGTLSIVFAVLVLIV
;
A
#
# COMPACT_ATOMS: atom_id res chain seq x y z
N GLU A 1 -13.33 19.69 5.00
CA GLU A 1 -12.54 18.73 4.20
C GLU A 1 -11.15 18.60 4.81
N GLY A 2 -10.79 17.41 5.30
CA GLY A 2 -9.50 17.21 5.95
C GLY A 2 -8.31 17.42 5.00
N ALA A 3 -7.20 17.95 5.51
CA ALA A 3 -5.98 18.20 4.73
C ALA A 3 -5.51 16.95 3.96
N ARG A 4 -5.68 15.76 4.53
CA ARG A 4 -5.33 14.46 3.92
C ARG A 4 -6.11 14.18 2.63
N THR A 5 -7.41 14.47 2.61
CA THR A 5 -8.26 14.29 1.42
C THR A 5 -7.88 15.27 0.31
N ARG A 6 -7.47 16.49 0.67
CA ARG A 6 -6.97 17.47 -0.32
C ARG A 6 -5.69 17.01 -0.97
N VAL A 7 -4.70 16.54 -0.19
CA VAL A 7 -3.42 16.04 -0.71
C VAL A 7 -3.64 14.83 -1.63
N ALA A 8 -4.40 13.83 -1.17
CA ALA A 8 -4.71 12.64 -1.98
C ALA A 8 -5.44 13.00 -3.28
N ARG A 9 -6.38 13.94 -3.23
CA ARG A 9 -7.07 14.45 -4.42
C ARG A 9 -6.12 15.15 -5.39
N PHE A 10 -5.21 16.00 -4.89
CA PHE A 10 -4.20 16.66 -5.75
C PHE A 10 -3.29 15.64 -6.43
N MET A 11 -2.77 14.68 -5.68
CA MET A 11 -1.92 13.62 -6.24
C MET A 11 -2.64 12.80 -7.30
N LEU A 12 -3.91 12.43 -7.05
CA LEU A 12 -4.71 11.67 -8.00
C LEU A 12 -5.03 12.50 -9.26
N SER A 13 -5.42 13.76 -9.09
CA SER A 13 -5.76 14.65 -10.22
C SER A 13 -4.54 14.97 -11.09
N ASP A 14 -3.38 15.18 -10.49
CA ASP A 14 -2.13 15.44 -11.22
C ASP A 14 -1.60 14.18 -11.90
N GLY A 15 -1.60 13.03 -11.20
CA GLY A 15 -1.20 11.75 -11.76
C GLY A 15 -2.09 11.31 -12.94
N LEU A 16 -3.41 11.36 -12.80
CA LEU A 16 -4.34 11.04 -13.88
C LEU A 16 -4.31 12.04 -15.02
N GLY A 17 -4.10 13.34 -14.71
CA GLY A 17 -3.98 14.38 -15.71
C GLY A 17 -2.73 14.25 -16.61
N ASN A 18 -1.67 13.59 -16.12
CA ASN A 18 -0.46 13.32 -16.90
C ASN A 18 -0.61 12.13 -17.86
N LEU A 19 -1.61 11.27 -17.70
CA LEU A 19 -1.91 10.14 -18.60
C LEU A 19 -2.49 10.59 -19.97
N GLY A 20 -2.83 11.88 -20.13
CA GLY A 20 -3.28 12.46 -21.39
C GLY A 20 -4.78 12.23 -21.71
N GLY A 21 -5.24 12.71 -22.88
CA GLY A 21 -6.63 12.54 -23.32
C GLY A 21 -7.67 13.31 -22.49
N PRO A 22 -8.90 12.79 -22.35
CA PRO A 22 -9.99 13.47 -21.65
C PRO A 22 -9.70 13.69 -20.14
N LEU A 23 -8.75 12.95 -19.56
CA LEU A 23 -8.35 13.04 -18.15
C LEU A 23 -7.52 14.30 -17.86
N ARG A 24 -7.00 15.00 -18.86
CA ARG A 24 -6.26 16.25 -18.70
C ARG A 24 -7.07 17.35 -18.00
N ARG A 25 -8.40 17.33 -18.15
CA ARG A 25 -9.31 18.26 -17.46
C ARG A 25 -9.34 18.04 -15.93
N LEU A 26 -8.97 16.86 -15.44
CA LEU A 26 -8.88 16.59 -14.00
C LEU A 26 -7.78 17.41 -13.31
N ARG A 27 -6.78 17.88 -14.07
CA ARG A 27 -5.70 18.72 -13.56
C ARG A 27 -6.13 20.15 -13.23
N ASP A 28 -7.28 20.58 -13.76
CA ASP A 28 -7.81 21.91 -13.48
C ASP A 28 -8.48 21.93 -12.09
N PRO A 29 -7.88 22.62 -11.09
CA PRO A 29 -8.45 22.67 -9.74
C PRO A 29 -9.76 23.44 -9.66
N SER A 30 -10.11 24.22 -10.69
CA SER A 30 -11.37 24.96 -10.78
C SER A 30 -12.54 24.08 -11.23
N TRP A 31 -12.25 22.91 -11.83
CA TRP A 31 -13.29 21.99 -12.29
C TRP A 31 -13.91 21.18 -11.14
N ARG A 32 -15.02 21.73 -10.61
CA ARG A 32 -15.71 21.17 -9.45
C ARG A 32 -16.08 19.69 -9.60
N VAL A 33 -16.55 19.28 -10.78
CA VAL A 33 -16.95 17.88 -11.04
C VAL A 33 -15.74 16.94 -10.95
N GLY A 34 -14.59 17.32 -11.54
CA GLY A 34 -13.36 16.53 -11.42
C GLY A 34 -12.90 16.41 -9.97
N ALA A 35 -12.99 17.49 -9.20
CA ALA A 35 -12.66 17.48 -7.78
C ALA A 35 -13.57 16.53 -6.96
N TRP A 36 -14.87 16.52 -7.24
CA TRP A 36 -15.83 15.59 -6.61
C TRP A 36 -15.53 14.14 -6.99
N VAL A 37 -15.33 13.86 -8.28
CA VAL A 37 -15.01 12.50 -8.75
C VAL A 37 -13.75 11.97 -8.11
N CYS A 38 -12.64 12.75 -8.11
CA CYS A 38 -11.41 12.33 -7.44
C CYS A 38 -11.60 12.11 -5.93
N SER A 39 -12.38 12.96 -5.26
CA SER A 39 -12.67 12.78 -3.84
C SER A 39 -13.47 11.51 -3.56
N VAL A 40 -14.49 11.22 -4.36
CA VAL A 40 -15.30 10.01 -4.25
C VAL A 40 -14.44 8.76 -4.49
N VAL A 41 -13.56 8.77 -5.50
CA VAL A 41 -12.66 7.66 -5.78
C VAL A 41 -11.70 7.42 -4.60
N VAL A 42 -11.12 8.47 -4.03
CA VAL A 42 -10.23 8.35 -2.85
C VAL A 42 -11.00 7.79 -1.64
N VAL A 43 -12.19 8.33 -1.36
CA VAL A 43 -13.01 7.86 -0.23
C VAL A 43 -13.48 6.43 -0.44
N ALA A 44 -13.88 6.06 -1.67
CA ALA A 44 -14.29 4.69 -1.99
C ALA A 44 -13.12 3.71 -1.87
N ALA A 45 -11.91 4.08 -2.33
CA ALA A 45 -10.72 3.27 -2.19
C ALA A 45 -10.37 3.04 -0.70
N TRP A 46 -10.33 4.09 0.11
CA TRP A 46 -10.10 3.97 1.55
C TRP A 46 -11.20 3.20 2.26
N GLY A 47 -12.47 3.48 1.93
CA GLY A 47 -13.63 2.80 2.49
C GLY A 47 -13.62 1.30 2.18
N SER A 48 -13.26 0.90 0.96
CA SER A 48 -13.17 -0.51 0.58
C SER A 48 -12.05 -1.23 1.34
N ILE A 49 -10.89 -0.60 1.55
CA ILE A 49 -9.81 -1.15 2.36
C ILE A 49 -10.24 -1.32 3.82
N LEU A 50 -10.92 -0.32 4.39
CA LEU A 50 -11.43 -0.40 5.76
C LEU A 50 -12.48 -1.50 5.91
N LEU A 51 -13.44 -1.60 4.98
CA LEU A 51 -14.45 -2.65 4.98
C LEU A 51 -13.79 -4.03 4.90
N MET A 52 -12.82 -4.20 4.00
CA MET A 52 -12.06 -5.43 3.88
C MET A 52 -11.36 -5.79 5.20
N GLY A 53 -10.80 -4.81 5.90
CA GLY A 53 -10.16 -5.02 7.19
C GLY A 53 -11.11 -5.39 8.32
N VAL A 54 -12.30 -4.81 8.37
CA VAL A 54 -13.30 -5.09 9.42
C VAL A 54 -13.96 -6.44 9.20
N THR A 55 -14.17 -6.85 7.94
CA THR A 55 -14.81 -8.12 7.59
C THR A 55 -13.84 -9.29 7.51
N ASP A 56 -12.53 -9.04 7.55
CA ASP A 56 -11.50 -10.07 7.42
C ASP A 56 -11.54 -11.06 8.61
N PRO A 57 -11.78 -12.36 8.38
CA PRO A 57 -11.78 -13.39 9.42
C PRO A 57 -10.43 -13.53 10.15
N LEU A 58 -9.33 -13.11 9.53
CA LEU A 58 -7.98 -13.12 10.12
C LEU A 58 -7.78 -11.96 11.12
N GLY A 59 -8.75 -11.06 11.23
CA GLY A 59 -8.65 -9.84 12.01
C GLY A 59 -7.92 -8.73 11.25
N GLY A 60 -8.67 -7.71 10.80
CA GLY A 60 -8.18 -6.64 9.92
C GLY A 60 -6.98 -5.87 10.47
N ILE A 61 -6.83 -5.80 11.78
CA ILE A 61 -5.65 -5.18 12.42
C ILE A 61 -4.38 -5.95 12.06
N ASN A 62 -4.42 -7.27 12.06
CA ASN A 62 -3.24 -8.11 11.83
C ASN A 62 -2.84 -8.18 10.34
N THR A 63 -3.79 -7.94 9.44
CA THR A 63 -3.56 -8.06 7.99
C THR A 63 -3.30 -6.72 7.32
N LEU A 64 -4.05 -5.67 7.68
CA LEU A 64 -3.92 -4.35 7.09
C LEU A 64 -2.83 -3.50 7.75
N PHE A 65 -2.60 -3.64 9.05
CA PHE A 65 -1.64 -2.82 9.78
C PHE A 65 -0.21 -2.91 9.23
N PRO A 66 0.31 -4.12 8.88
CA PRO A 66 1.61 -4.22 8.23
C PRO A 66 1.66 -3.55 6.85
N LEU A 67 0.57 -3.59 6.09
CA LEU A 67 0.49 -2.95 4.78
C LEU A 67 0.54 -1.42 4.90
N PHE A 68 -0.18 -0.85 5.88
CA PHE A 68 -0.09 0.57 6.20
C PHE A 68 1.31 0.97 6.69
N GLY A 69 1.98 0.10 7.43
CA GLY A 69 3.36 0.30 7.85
C GLY A 69 4.29 0.45 6.64
N ILE A 70 4.23 -0.46 5.69
CA ILE A 70 5.03 -0.42 4.45
C ILE A 70 4.70 0.84 3.62
N ALA A 71 3.42 1.21 3.50
CA ALA A 71 3.00 2.40 2.77
C ALA A 71 3.51 3.70 3.42
N ASN A 72 3.49 3.78 4.75
CA ASN A 72 4.04 4.93 5.48
C ASN A 72 5.57 5.04 5.34
N GLN A 73 6.27 3.91 5.37
CA GLN A 73 7.71 3.88 5.16
C GLN A 73 8.09 4.27 3.72
N LEU A 74 7.32 3.84 2.72
CA LEU A 74 7.49 4.30 1.34
C LEU A 74 7.39 5.83 1.24
N LEU A 75 6.42 6.45 1.93
CA LEU A 75 6.27 7.89 1.94
C LEU A 75 7.48 8.58 2.61
N ALA A 76 7.99 8.02 3.70
CA ALA A 76 9.20 8.51 4.36
C ALA A 76 10.44 8.39 3.45
N ALA A 77 10.61 7.27 2.76
CA ALA A 77 11.69 7.06 1.79
C ALA A 77 11.66 8.11 0.67
N ILE A 78 10.48 8.37 0.09
CA ILE A 78 10.31 9.42 -0.93
C ILE A 78 10.73 10.79 -0.38
N ALA A 79 10.23 11.16 0.80
CA ALA A 79 10.56 12.45 1.41
C ALA A 79 12.06 12.60 1.70
N LEU A 80 12.70 11.58 2.27
CA LEU A 80 14.13 11.59 2.57
C LEU A 80 14.99 11.61 1.30
N THR A 81 14.58 10.92 0.24
CA THR A 81 15.24 10.95 -1.07
C THR A 81 15.18 12.36 -1.66
N VAL A 82 14.00 13.00 -1.66
CA VAL A 82 13.84 14.37 -2.15
C VAL A 82 14.72 15.33 -1.35
N VAL A 83 14.72 15.25 -0.01
CA VAL A 83 15.57 16.10 0.84
C VAL A 83 17.05 15.86 0.54
N THR A 84 17.48 14.60 0.39
CA THR A 84 18.88 14.26 0.07
C THR A 84 19.29 14.90 -1.26
N VAL A 85 18.47 14.75 -2.30
CA VAL A 85 18.73 15.34 -3.62
C VAL A 85 18.79 16.87 -3.56
N VAL A 86 17.89 17.51 -2.82
CA VAL A 86 17.87 18.97 -2.67
C VAL A 86 19.14 19.46 -1.96
N VAL A 87 19.59 18.78 -0.90
CA VAL A 87 20.82 19.12 -0.16
C VAL A 87 22.03 19.02 -1.09
N ILE A 88 22.13 17.96 -1.89
CA ILE A 88 23.22 17.77 -2.87
C ILE A 88 23.17 18.86 -3.95
N LYS A 89 22.01 19.13 -4.54
CA LYS A 89 21.86 20.15 -5.59
C LYS A 89 22.17 21.59 -5.13
N LYS A 90 21.94 21.87 -3.84
CA LYS A 90 22.31 23.17 -3.25
C LYS A 90 23.80 23.28 -2.89
N GLY A 91 24.60 22.28 -3.19
CA GLY A 91 26.04 22.30 -2.92
C GLY A 91 26.43 21.93 -1.48
N TYR A 92 25.49 21.53 -0.65
CA TYR A 92 25.74 21.14 0.74
C TYR A 92 26.11 19.66 0.88
N LEU A 93 27.00 19.14 0.03
CA LEU A 93 27.37 17.73 -0.01
C LEU A 93 27.86 17.20 1.36
N LYS A 94 28.55 18.02 2.13
CA LYS A 94 29.03 17.67 3.48
C LYS A 94 27.89 17.31 4.45
N TRP A 95 26.67 17.76 4.20
CA TRP A 95 25.50 17.55 5.04
C TRP A 95 24.54 16.51 4.48
N ALA A 96 24.83 15.97 3.29
CA ALA A 96 23.94 14.99 2.61
C ALA A 96 23.79 13.68 3.40
N TRP A 97 24.75 13.34 4.26
CA TRP A 97 24.66 12.15 5.11
C TRP A 97 23.54 12.23 6.16
N ILE A 98 23.13 13.45 6.58
CA ILE A 98 22.07 13.63 7.58
C ILE A 98 20.74 13.02 7.13
N PRO A 99 20.19 13.33 5.94
CA PRO A 99 19.01 12.65 5.44
C PRO A 99 19.31 11.26 4.84
N ALA A 100 20.53 10.99 4.35
CA ALA A 100 20.89 9.72 3.74
C ALA A 100 20.96 8.56 4.73
N VAL A 101 21.45 8.78 5.96
CA VAL A 101 21.51 7.72 6.98
C VAL A 101 20.12 7.20 7.37
N PRO A 102 19.15 8.06 7.77
CA PRO A 102 17.80 7.59 8.03
C PRO A 102 17.12 6.99 6.80
N LEU A 103 17.40 7.48 5.57
CA LEU A 103 16.92 6.88 4.33
C LEU A 103 17.41 5.43 4.18
N MET A 104 18.71 5.19 4.34
CA MET A 104 19.28 3.83 4.24
C MET A 104 18.69 2.88 5.31
N TRP A 105 18.48 3.39 6.51
CA TRP A 105 17.83 2.63 7.57
C TRP A 105 16.39 2.27 7.21
N ASP A 106 15.60 3.25 6.78
CA ASP A 106 14.20 3.07 6.37
C ASP A 106 14.07 2.07 5.22
N LEU A 107 14.92 2.20 4.19
CA LEU A 107 14.99 1.24 3.07
C LEU A 107 15.30 -0.19 3.55
N THR A 108 16.27 -0.34 4.44
CA THR A 108 16.66 -1.67 4.95
C THR A 108 15.50 -2.32 5.71
N VAL A 109 14.87 -1.58 6.62
CA VAL A 109 13.74 -2.07 7.42
C VAL A 109 12.55 -2.40 6.52
N THR A 110 12.21 -1.52 5.59
CA THR A 110 11.07 -1.70 4.68
C THR A 110 11.28 -2.88 3.74
N MET A 111 12.47 -3.03 3.18
CA MET A 111 12.79 -4.16 2.30
C MET A 111 12.78 -5.49 3.07
N THR A 112 13.31 -5.51 4.30
CA THR A 112 13.27 -6.72 5.15
C THR A 112 11.84 -7.10 5.48
N ALA A 113 11.01 -6.13 5.89
CA ALA A 113 9.60 -6.37 6.18
C ALA A 113 8.82 -6.85 4.96
N SER A 114 9.03 -6.22 3.80
CA SER A 114 8.42 -6.63 2.53
C SER A 114 8.83 -8.02 2.12
N TRP A 115 10.12 -8.34 2.22
CA TRP A 115 10.64 -9.67 1.94
C TRP A 115 9.98 -10.76 2.81
N GLN A 116 9.88 -10.51 4.11
CA GLN A 116 9.21 -11.44 5.03
C GLN A 116 7.73 -11.60 4.69
N LYS A 117 7.03 -10.52 4.35
CA LYS A 117 5.61 -10.58 3.98
C LYS A 117 5.36 -11.29 2.65
N ILE A 118 6.29 -11.25 1.72
CA ILE A 118 6.16 -11.88 0.40
C ILE A 118 6.63 -13.33 0.45
N PHE A 119 7.81 -13.60 1.02
CA PHE A 119 8.51 -14.87 0.85
C PHE A 119 8.57 -15.76 2.10
N SER A 120 8.07 -15.31 3.27
CA SER A 120 8.13 -16.14 4.48
C SER A 120 7.41 -17.47 4.29
N ALA A 121 8.06 -18.54 4.73
CA ALA A 121 7.47 -19.87 4.80
C ALA A 121 6.45 -20.02 5.96
N ASP A 122 6.47 -19.08 6.93
CA ASP A 122 5.48 -19.05 8.02
C ASP A 122 4.15 -18.47 7.51
N PRO A 123 3.05 -19.23 7.59
CA PRO A 123 1.74 -18.76 7.15
C PRO A 123 1.19 -17.55 7.92
N LYS A 124 1.73 -17.28 9.10
CA LYS A 124 1.35 -16.10 9.90
C LYS A 124 2.02 -14.82 9.39
N LEU A 125 3.12 -14.93 8.68
CA LEU A 125 3.91 -13.81 8.18
C LEU A 125 3.76 -13.62 6.67
N GLY A 126 3.84 -14.70 5.89
CA GLY A 126 3.86 -14.68 4.44
C GLY A 126 2.48 -14.74 3.81
N TYR A 127 2.08 -13.69 3.08
CA TYR A 127 0.77 -13.63 2.42
C TYR A 127 0.58 -14.76 1.38
N TRP A 128 1.59 -15.08 0.59
CA TRP A 128 1.51 -16.13 -0.44
C TRP A 128 1.43 -17.52 0.17
N LYS A 129 2.14 -17.77 1.27
CA LYS A 129 2.05 -19.05 1.98
C LYS A 129 0.68 -19.23 2.62
N GLN A 130 0.15 -18.18 3.23
CA GLN A 130 -1.20 -18.18 3.78
C GLN A 130 -2.23 -18.40 2.68
N HIS A 131 -2.13 -17.66 1.58
CA HIS A 131 -3.00 -17.81 0.41
C HIS A 131 -3.03 -19.26 -0.07
N SER A 132 -1.86 -19.88 -0.31
CA SER A 132 -1.78 -21.26 -0.80
C SER A 132 -2.42 -22.28 0.14
N GLN A 133 -2.32 -22.08 1.46
CA GLN A 133 -2.96 -22.96 2.44
C GLN A 133 -4.48 -22.87 2.42
N TYR A 134 -5.03 -21.66 2.29
CA TYR A 134 -6.48 -21.49 2.20
C TYR A 134 -7.04 -21.98 0.86
N VAL A 135 -6.31 -21.84 -0.24
CA VAL A 135 -6.68 -22.43 -1.53
C VAL A 135 -6.73 -23.97 -1.42
N ALA A 136 -5.69 -24.59 -0.86
CA ALA A 136 -5.66 -26.03 -0.66
C ALA A 136 -6.79 -26.51 0.28
N ALA A 137 -7.14 -25.75 1.31
CA ALA A 137 -8.26 -26.07 2.18
C ALA A 137 -9.61 -25.99 1.46
N LYS A 138 -9.80 -25.02 0.55
CA LYS A 138 -10.97 -24.88 -0.31
C LYS A 138 -11.10 -26.07 -1.27
N GLU A 139 -10.00 -26.44 -1.96
CA GLU A 139 -9.94 -27.58 -2.87
C GLU A 139 -10.24 -28.92 -2.16
N ALA A 140 -9.79 -29.04 -0.91
CA ALA A 140 -10.10 -30.20 -0.06
C ALA A 140 -11.54 -30.20 0.49
N GLY A 141 -12.38 -29.23 0.13
CA GLY A 141 -13.77 -29.12 0.56
C GLY A 141 -13.96 -28.93 2.07
N LYS A 142 -12.97 -28.36 2.77
CA LYS A 142 -13.06 -28.17 4.22
C LYS A 142 -14.11 -27.11 4.55
N PRO A 143 -15.06 -27.40 5.48
CA PRO A 143 -16.09 -26.42 5.86
C PRO A 143 -15.54 -25.25 6.67
N ALA A 144 -14.39 -25.45 7.36
CA ALA A 144 -13.68 -24.44 8.14
C ALA A 144 -12.18 -24.70 8.11
N PHE A 145 -11.36 -23.64 8.11
CA PHE A 145 -9.90 -23.75 8.16
C PHE A 145 -9.28 -22.49 8.82
N GLY A 146 -8.38 -22.72 9.76
CA GLY A 146 -7.69 -21.64 10.48
C GLY A 146 -8.67 -20.71 11.19
N ALA A 147 -8.70 -19.42 10.85
CA ALA A 147 -9.61 -18.44 11.37
C ALA A 147 -10.98 -18.40 10.68
N ALA A 148 -11.09 -18.98 9.48
CA ALA A 148 -12.33 -19.03 8.71
C ALA A 148 -13.24 -20.15 9.23
N LYS A 149 -14.46 -19.79 9.63
CA LYS A 149 -15.45 -20.69 10.24
C LYS A 149 -16.44 -21.30 9.22
N ASN A 150 -16.47 -20.79 8.02
CA ASN A 150 -17.34 -21.24 6.94
C ASN A 150 -16.66 -21.08 5.57
N PRO A 151 -17.18 -21.74 4.50
CA PRO A 151 -16.58 -21.68 3.17
C PRO A 151 -16.49 -20.27 2.57
N GLN A 152 -17.45 -19.39 2.89
CA GLN A 152 -17.45 -18.00 2.42
C GLN A 152 -16.28 -17.23 3.02
N GLN A 153 -15.99 -17.43 4.29
CA GLN A 153 -14.83 -16.81 4.94
C GLN A 153 -13.50 -17.34 4.40
N ILE A 154 -13.44 -18.61 3.98
CA ILE A 154 -12.25 -19.15 3.29
C ILE A 154 -12.01 -18.39 1.98
N GLU A 155 -13.05 -18.13 1.19
CA GLU A 155 -12.95 -17.35 -0.05
C GLU A 155 -12.54 -15.89 0.20
N GLU A 156 -13.07 -15.27 1.24
CA GLU A 156 -12.69 -13.91 1.64
C GLU A 156 -11.19 -13.85 2.01
N VAL A 157 -10.69 -14.79 2.78
CA VAL A 157 -9.27 -14.87 3.13
C VAL A 157 -8.40 -15.08 1.89
N ILE A 158 -8.79 -15.96 0.97
CA ILE A 158 -8.07 -16.18 -0.30
C ILE A 158 -7.97 -14.87 -1.08
N ARG A 159 -9.08 -14.15 -1.26
CA ARG A 159 -9.12 -12.87 -1.96
C ARG A 159 -8.26 -11.83 -1.26
N ASN A 160 -8.41 -11.69 0.05
CA ASN A 160 -7.73 -10.68 0.84
C ASN A 160 -6.21 -10.90 0.87
N THR A 161 -5.75 -12.15 1.06
CA THR A 161 -4.31 -12.48 1.05
C THR A 161 -3.70 -12.29 -0.34
N PHE A 162 -4.43 -12.55 -1.42
CA PHE A 162 -3.99 -12.26 -2.78
C PHE A 162 -3.79 -10.76 -3.01
N ILE A 163 -4.78 -9.93 -2.63
CA ILE A 163 -4.69 -8.48 -2.75
C ILE A 163 -3.52 -7.94 -1.93
N GLN A 164 -3.39 -8.37 -0.68
CA GLN A 164 -2.33 -7.91 0.23
C GLN A 164 -0.94 -8.34 -0.25
N GLY A 165 -0.79 -9.57 -0.73
CA GLY A 165 0.44 -10.06 -1.32
C GLY A 165 0.87 -9.25 -2.55
N THR A 166 -0.09 -8.97 -3.45
CA THR A 166 0.15 -8.15 -4.65
C THR A 166 0.52 -6.71 -4.28
N LEU A 167 -0.21 -6.08 -3.37
CA LEU A 167 0.11 -4.72 -2.90
C LEU A 167 1.49 -4.65 -2.24
N SER A 168 1.87 -5.67 -1.47
CA SER A 168 3.20 -5.74 -0.86
C SER A 168 4.32 -5.77 -1.90
N ILE A 169 4.13 -6.50 -3.00
CA ILE A 169 5.09 -6.52 -4.12
C ILE A 169 5.15 -5.14 -4.78
N VAL A 170 4.00 -4.54 -5.07
CA VAL A 170 3.94 -3.19 -5.68
C VAL A 170 4.68 -2.17 -4.81
N PHE A 171 4.44 -2.16 -3.50
CA PHE A 171 5.14 -1.25 -2.59
C PHE A 171 6.65 -1.51 -2.51
N ALA A 172 7.07 -2.80 -2.48
CA ALA A 172 8.49 -3.14 -2.49
C ALA A 172 9.19 -2.65 -3.77
N VAL A 173 8.54 -2.80 -4.93
CA VAL A 173 9.06 -2.28 -6.19
C VAL A 173 9.12 -0.75 -6.20
N LEU A 174 8.08 -0.07 -5.70
CA LEU A 174 8.08 1.39 -5.59
C LEU A 174 9.20 1.91 -4.68
N VAL A 175 9.48 1.23 -3.58
CA VAL A 175 10.61 1.57 -2.69
C VAL A 175 11.96 1.45 -3.39
N LEU A 176 12.11 0.49 -4.32
CA LEU A 176 13.35 0.32 -5.08
C LEU A 176 13.52 1.36 -6.20
N ILE A 177 12.43 1.95 -6.69
CA ILE A 177 12.46 2.97 -7.75
C ILE A 177 12.79 4.36 -7.18
N VAL A 178 12.51 4.61 -5.92
CA VAL A 178 12.77 5.88 -5.22
C VAL A 178 14.25 6.06 -4.89
#